data_34efe8d96c1d98ee4a8d7c3ec1d7bc28
#
_entry.id   34efe8d96c1d98ee4a8d7c3ec1d7bc28
#
_cell.length_a   1.000
_cell.length_b   1.000
_cell.length_c   1.000
_cell.angle_alpha   90.00
_cell.angle_beta   90.00
_cell.angle_gamma   90.00
#
_symmetry.space_group_name_H-M   'P 1'
#
loop_
_entity.id
_entity.type
_entity.pdbx_description
1 polymer ?
#
loop_
_entity_poly.entity_id
_entity_poly.type
_entity_poly.pdbx_seq_one_letter_code
_entity_poly.pdbx_strand_id
1 'polypeptide(L)'
;PLVLDHSTVDGRLVQLPQHSDVSNLFYIKSLFEDESNKSNSKSEYGYDLAPPETLDQWKDQAIFFADPPNFYGTQYVGKEEAITGRFYELLIAEGGQLFDDQMKPIFNGTEGQNALQWFVDLYNAKAVPAGVLNYLWDETGLGFASGTVALNLDWGGWGAYFNGSDSKIGGDVGMVRFPKGSGGKRCGWSGSHTYSILHGCPEENLDAAASLIWILTNHEAQMHEARGGKLPTMTRVWDDIATEMN
;
A
#
# COMPACT_ATOMS: atom_id res chain seq x y z
N PRO A 1 -14.38 13.61 3.68
CA PRO A 1 -13.97 14.93 3.17
C PRO A 1 -12.91 14.81 2.09
N LEU A 2 -11.74 14.18 2.38
CA LEU A 2 -10.59 14.13 1.46
C LEU A 2 -10.93 13.56 0.07
N VAL A 3 -11.70 12.46 0.01
CA VAL A 3 -12.08 11.82 -1.26
C VAL A 3 -13.04 12.71 -2.07
N LEU A 4 -13.95 13.44 -1.40
CA LEU A 4 -14.84 14.41 -2.06
C LEU A 4 -14.07 15.63 -2.57
N ASP A 5 -13.06 16.09 -1.83
CA ASP A 5 -12.22 17.21 -2.25
C ASP A 5 -11.49 16.89 -3.56
N HIS A 6 -10.93 15.67 -3.68
CA HIS A 6 -10.30 15.19 -4.91
C HIS A 6 -11.30 14.92 -6.05
N SER A 7 -12.58 14.77 -5.73
CA SER A 7 -13.65 14.54 -6.72
C SER A 7 -14.34 15.84 -7.15
N THR A 8 -13.88 16.99 -6.65
CA THR A 8 -14.50 18.30 -6.87
C THR A 8 -13.52 19.22 -7.60
N VAL A 9 -13.96 19.80 -8.71
CA VAL A 9 -13.22 20.79 -9.49
C VAL A 9 -14.06 22.06 -9.60
N ASP A 10 -13.49 23.19 -9.23
CA ASP A 10 -14.17 24.51 -9.22
C ASP A 10 -15.55 24.49 -8.51
N GLY A 11 -15.62 23.79 -7.38
CA GLY A 11 -16.83 23.64 -6.58
C GLY A 11 -17.89 22.70 -7.17
N ARG A 12 -17.60 22.00 -8.27
CA ARG A 12 -18.48 21.04 -8.93
C ARG A 12 -17.99 19.62 -8.71
N LEU A 13 -18.85 18.74 -8.24
CA LEU A 13 -18.58 17.31 -8.17
C LEU A 13 -18.54 16.74 -9.60
N VAL A 14 -17.37 16.27 -10.04
CA VAL A 14 -17.13 15.79 -11.41
C VAL A 14 -16.99 14.27 -11.50
N GLN A 15 -16.92 13.60 -10.35
CA GLN A 15 -16.82 12.14 -10.25
C GLN A 15 -17.39 11.64 -8.93
N LEU A 16 -17.88 10.41 -8.91
CA LEU A 16 -18.35 9.76 -7.68
C LEU A 16 -17.35 8.69 -7.25
N PRO A 17 -16.86 8.75 -5.99
CA PRO A 17 -15.95 7.74 -5.46
C PRO A 17 -16.65 6.40 -5.26
N GLN A 18 -15.98 5.33 -5.70
CA GLN A 18 -16.40 3.95 -5.50
C GLN A 18 -15.80 3.39 -4.20
N HIS A 19 -14.48 3.22 -4.18
CA HIS A 19 -13.73 2.80 -3.01
C HIS A 19 -12.46 3.63 -2.86
N SER A 20 -11.90 3.62 -1.67
CA SER A 20 -10.60 4.18 -1.36
C SER A 20 -9.59 3.06 -1.15
N ASP A 21 -8.32 3.39 -1.24
CA ASP A 21 -7.24 2.50 -0.85
C ASP A 21 -6.13 3.30 -0.17
N VAL A 22 -5.32 2.61 0.63
CA VAL A 22 -4.14 3.17 1.30
C VAL A 22 -3.09 2.09 1.41
N SER A 23 -1.82 2.44 1.17
CA SER A 23 -0.74 1.49 1.32
C SER A 23 -0.49 1.16 2.79
N ASN A 24 -0.36 -0.14 3.04
CA ASN A 24 -0.06 -0.72 4.35
C ASN A 24 1.05 -1.75 4.20
N LEU A 25 1.82 -1.94 5.25
CA LEU A 25 2.84 -2.98 5.29
C LEU A 25 2.24 -4.26 5.86
N PHE A 26 2.18 -5.29 5.02
CA PHE A 26 1.80 -6.65 5.40
C PHE A 26 3.03 -7.46 5.83
N TYR A 27 2.83 -8.42 6.73
CA TYR A 27 3.88 -9.29 7.21
C TYR A 27 3.34 -10.68 7.57
N ILE A 28 4.17 -11.69 7.50
CA ILE A 28 3.84 -13.05 7.92
C ILE A 28 4.01 -13.16 9.44
N LYS A 29 2.90 -13.32 10.21
CA LYS A 29 2.89 -13.30 11.68
C LYS A 29 3.79 -14.35 12.29
N SER A 30 3.73 -15.58 11.79
CA SER A 30 4.53 -16.71 12.32
C SER A 30 6.03 -16.45 12.30
N LEU A 31 6.55 -15.69 11.30
CA LEU A 31 7.97 -15.32 11.27
C LEU A 31 8.36 -14.39 12.42
N PHE A 32 7.46 -13.49 12.82
CA PHE A 32 7.67 -12.55 13.92
C PHE A 32 7.37 -13.15 15.29
N GLU A 33 6.61 -14.24 15.34
CA GLU A 33 6.26 -14.95 16.56
C GLU A 33 7.27 -16.07 16.90
N ASP A 34 8.08 -16.49 15.94
CA ASP A 34 9.10 -17.53 16.13
C ASP A 34 10.20 -17.09 17.10
N GLU A 35 10.42 -17.87 18.16
CA GLU A 35 11.37 -17.54 19.24
C GLU A 35 12.84 -17.55 18.77
N SER A 36 13.19 -18.37 17.77
CA SER A 36 14.54 -18.37 17.18
C SER A 36 14.77 -17.10 16.40
N ASN A 37 13.80 -16.66 15.58
CA ASN A 37 13.87 -15.41 14.85
C ASN A 37 13.97 -14.22 15.81
N LYS A 38 13.19 -14.19 16.89
CA LYS A 38 13.26 -13.13 17.91
C LYS A 38 14.64 -13.06 18.55
N SER A 39 15.19 -14.21 18.95
CA SER A 39 16.51 -14.29 19.58
C SER A 39 17.62 -13.85 18.63
N ASN A 40 17.60 -14.34 17.39
CA ASN A 40 18.63 -14.07 16.39
C ASN A 40 18.60 -12.59 15.95
N SER A 41 17.43 -12.05 15.65
CA SER A 41 17.26 -10.65 15.28
C SER A 41 17.70 -9.70 16.39
N LYS A 42 17.33 -10.00 17.65
CA LYS A 42 17.79 -9.22 18.79
C LYS A 42 19.30 -9.24 18.97
N SER A 43 19.92 -10.40 18.74
CA SER A 43 21.39 -10.54 18.81
C SER A 43 22.09 -9.75 17.71
N GLU A 44 21.51 -9.68 16.51
CA GLU A 44 22.09 -9.02 15.35
C GLU A 44 21.86 -7.51 15.35
N TYR A 45 20.63 -7.06 15.64
CA TYR A 45 20.21 -5.65 15.50
C TYR A 45 20.02 -4.92 16.83
N GLY A 46 20.03 -5.64 17.98
CA GLY A 46 19.95 -5.04 19.30
C GLY A 46 18.55 -4.63 19.76
N TYR A 47 17.50 -4.91 18.99
CA TYR A 47 16.11 -4.64 19.35
C TYR A 47 15.22 -5.88 19.21
N ASP A 48 14.07 -5.88 19.89
CA ASP A 48 13.12 -6.98 19.83
C ASP A 48 12.43 -7.05 18.46
N LEU A 49 12.35 -8.24 17.87
CA LEU A 49 11.65 -8.45 16.61
C LEU A 49 10.15 -8.22 16.78
N ALA A 50 9.66 -7.21 16.11
CA ALA A 50 8.25 -6.83 16.00
C ALA A 50 8.00 -6.21 14.62
N PRO A 51 6.75 -6.12 14.14
CA PRO A 51 6.47 -5.43 12.88
C PRO A 51 7.12 -4.04 12.85
N PRO A 52 7.79 -3.64 11.76
CA PRO A 52 8.69 -2.50 11.77
C PRO A 52 7.95 -1.17 11.96
N GLU A 53 8.45 -0.33 12.84
CA GLU A 53 7.97 1.02 13.13
C GLU A 53 8.70 2.09 12.30
N THR A 54 9.91 1.76 11.81
CA THR A 54 10.76 2.66 11.01
C THR A 54 11.23 2.00 9.72
N LEU A 55 11.62 2.83 8.74
CA LEU A 55 12.20 2.35 7.47
C LEU A 55 13.50 1.58 7.69
N ASP A 56 14.30 1.97 8.69
CA ASP A 56 15.53 1.25 9.04
C ASP A 56 15.20 -0.14 9.60
N GLN A 57 14.25 -0.24 10.53
CA GLN A 57 13.79 -1.55 11.02
C GLN A 57 13.24 -2.42 9.90
N TRP A 58 12.48 -1.84 8.96
CA TRP A 58 12.00 -2.61 7.81
C TRP A 58 13.14 -3.11 6.94
N LYS A 59 14.14 -2.27 6.67
CA LYS A 59 15.33 -2.67 5.91
C LYS A 59 16.11 -3.77 6.62
N ASP A 60 16.40 -3.62 7.92
CA ASP A 60 17.10 -4.63 8.73
C ASP A 60 16.37 -5.96 8.72
N GLN A 61 15.06 -5.95 8.97
CA GLN A 61 14.24 -7.16 8.99
C GLN A 61 14.14 -7.80 7.60
N ALA A 62 14.07 -7.00 6.54
CA ALA A 62 14.09 -7.51 5.18
C ALA A 62 15.42 -8.23 4.86
N ILE A 63 16.52 -7.70 5.33
CA ILE A 63 17.85 -8.35 5.18
C ILE A 63 17.91 -9.61 6.05
N PHE A 64 17.43 -9.54 7.28
CA PHE A 64 17.41 -10.66 8.22
C PHE A 64 16.64 -11.87 7.70
N PHE A 65 15.45 -11.67 7.13
CA PHE A 65 14.63 -12.77 6.63
C PHE A 65 15.05 -13.31 5.26
N ALA A 66 15.95 -12.64 4.55
CA ALA A 66 16.31 -13.03 3.18
C ALA A 66 17.16 -14.32 3.14
N ASP A 67 16.70 -15.30 2.36
CA ASP A 67 17.42 -16.54 1.99
C ASP A 67 17.30 -16.76 0.48
N PRO A 68 17.92 -15.90 -0.35
CA PRO A 68 17.78 -16.00 -1.79
C PRO A 68 18.45 -17.27 -2.36
N PRO A 69 17.87 -17.93 -3.38
CA PRO A 69 16.68 -17.50 -4.13
C PRO A 69 15.35 -18.03 -3.58
N ASN A 70 15.33 -18.69 -2.42
CA ASN A 70 14.17 -19.44 -1.91
C ASN A 70 13.16 -18.54 -1.20
N PHE A 71 13.63 -17.51 -0.48
CA PHE A 71 12.82 -16.61 0.31
C PHE A 71 13.42 -15.20 0.32
N TYR A 72 12.56 -14.18 0.33
CA TYR A 72 12.97 -12.78 0.32
C TYR A 72 12.41 -12.04 1.53
N GLY A 73 13.15 -11.07 2.02
CA GLY A 73 12.70 -10.32 3.19
C GLY A 73 11.62 -9.30 2.85
N THR A 74 11.68 -8.71 1.66
CA THR A 74 10.65 -7.79 1.16
C THR A 74 10.61 -7.78 -0.36
N GLN A 75 9.72 -6.98 -0.91
CA GLN A 75 9.65 -6.67 -2.34
C GLN A 75 9.01 -5.29 -2.55
N TYR A 76 9.08 -4.79 -3.76
CA TYR A 76 8.44 -3.53 -4.15
C TYR A 76 8.05 -3.55 -5.64
N VAL A 77 7.09 -2.72 -6.00
CA VAL A 77 6.76 -2.47 -7.40
C VAL A 77 7.92 -1.65 -8.00
N GLY A 78 8.66 -2.24 -8.94
CA GLY A 78 9.92 -1.67 -9.46
C GLY A 78 9.78 -1.01 -10.83
N LYS A 79 8.58 -0.90 -11.39
CA LYS A 79 8.36 -0.49 -12.77
C LYS A 79 7.33 0.63 -12.88
N GLU A 80 7.46 1.48 -13.91
CA GLU A 80 6.50 2.49 -14.35
C GLU A 80 6.13 3.51 -13.25
N GLU A 81 4.87 3.94 -13.20
CA GLU A 81 4.38 4.88 -12.19
C GLU A 81 4.40 4.30 -10.77
N ALA A 82 4.35 2.99 -10.66
CA ALA A 82 4.28 2.31 -9.37
C ALA A 82 5.54 2.54 -8.52
N ILE A 83 6.75 2.45 -9.11
CA ILE A 83 7.99 2.77 -8.38
C ILE A 83 8.07 4.26 -8.03
N THR A 84 7.53 5.13 -8.89
CA THR A 84 7.49 6.57 -8.62
C THR A 84 6.67 6.87 -7.38
N GLY A 85 5.50 6.24 -7.23
CA GLY A 85 4.66 6.38 -6.03
C GLY A 85 5.34 5.85 -4.78
N ARG A 86 5.99 4.67 -4.86
CA ARG A 86 6.77 4.12 -3.74
C ARG A 86 7.95 5.00 -3.34
N PHE A 87 8.67 5.56 -4.31
CA PHE A 87 9.71 6.55 -4.06
C PHE A 87 9.13 7.79 -3.34
N TYR A 88 7.95 8.25 -3.75
CA TYR A 88 7.31 9.40 -3.13
C TYR A 88 6.92 9.15 -1.67
N GLU A 89 6.42 7.97 -1.34
CA GLU A 89 6.14 7.59 0.05
C GLU A 89 7.39 7.68 0.93
N LEU A 90 8.51 7.11 0.46
CA LEU A 90 9.79 7.15 1.16
C LEU A 90 10.32 8.58 1.27
N LEU A 91 10.29 9.36 0.19
CA LEU A 91 10.72 10.75 0.17
C LEU A 91 10.01 11.58 1.25
N ILE A 92 8.68 11.48 1.34
CA ILE A 92 7.88 12.20 2.34
C ILE A 92 8.18 11.69 3.76
N ALA A 93 8.34 10.38 3.94
CA ALA A 93 8.69 9.79 5.22
C ALA A 93 10.08 10.27 5.71
N GLU A 94 11.04 10.41 4.80
CA GLU A 94 12.36 11.00 5.07
C GLU A 94 12.31 12.52 5.36
N GLY A 95 11.15 13.17 5.17
CA GLY A 95 10.97 14.61 5.42
C GLY A 95 11.13 15.49 4.18
N GLY A 96 11.34 14.88 3.02
CA GLY A 96 11.50 15.58 1.74
C GLY A 96 10.18 16.01 1.10
N GLN A 97 10.31 16.67 -0.04
CA GLN A 97 9.21 17.16 -0.88
C GLN A 97 9.58 17.01 -2.36
N LEU A 98 8.56 16.87 -3.23
CA LEU A 98 8.80 16.85 -4.69
C LEU A 98 9.16 18.21 -5.23
N PHE A 99 8.42 19.25 -4.82
CA PHE A 99 8.54 20.61 -5.33
C PHE A 99 8.58 21.62 -4.17
N ASP A 100 9.22 22.75 -4.40
CA ASP A 100 9.10 23.93 -3.53
C ASP A 100 7.83 24.75 -3.84
N ASP A 101 7.63 25.86 -3.11
CA ASP A 101 6.47 26.75 -3.26
C ASP A 101 6.42 27.44 -4.65
N GLN A 102 7.50 27.44 -5.41
CA GLN A 102 7.59 27.94 -6.78
C GLN A 102 7.45 26.83 -7.82
N MET A 103 7.06 25.62 -7.41
CA MET A 103 6.96 24.44 -8.27
C MET A 103 8.27 23.99 -8.91
N LYS A 104 9.41 24.36 -8.32
CA LYS A 104 10.71 23.85 -8.73
C LYS A 104 10.96 22.47 -8.11
N PRO A 105 11.40 21.47 -8.87
CA PRO A 105 11.74 20.16 -8.33
C PRO A 105 12.89 20.24 -7.31
N ILE A 106 12.69 19.65 -6.11
CA ILE A 106 13.66 19.61 -5.02
C ILE A 106 13.88 18.19 -4.46
N PHE A 107 13.26 17.18 -5.06
CA PHE A 107 13.32 15.79 -4.59
C PHE A 107 14.70 15.13 -4.73
N ASN A 108 15.68 15.78 -5.36
CA ASN A 108 17.06 15.29 -5.51
C ASN A 108 17.99 15.69 -4.35
N GLY A 109 17.45 16.28 -3.29
CA GLY A 109 18.16 16.58 -2.05
C GLY A 109 18.50 15.31 -1.25
N THR A 110 19.00 15.52 -0.02
CA THR A 110 19.42 14.42 0.88
C THR A 110 18.30 13.41 1.12
N GLU A 111 17.08 13.89 1.37
CA GLU A 111 15.92 13.06 1.66
C GLU A 111 15.55 12.15 0.47
N GLY A 112 15.63 12.70 -0.75
CA GLY A 112 15.38 11.92 -1.96
C GLY A 112 16.52 10.93 -2.26
N GLN A 113 17.75 11.30 -1.96
CA GLN A 113 18.88 10.37 -2.06
C GLN A 113 18.74 9.23 -1.07
N ASN A 114 18.34 9.50 0.18
CA ASN A 114 18.08 8.47 1.19
C ASN A 114 16.93 7.53 0.77
N ALA A 115 15.83 8.09 0.25
CA ALA A 115 14.71 7.32 -0.26
C ALA A 115 15.14 6.38 -1.41
N LEU A 116 15.93 6.86 -2.36
CA LEU A 116 16.46 6.03 -3.44
C LEU A 116 17.45 4.98 -2.93
N GLN A 117 18.33 5.38 -2.01
CA GLN A 117 19.34 4.49 -1.43
C GLN A 117 18.70 3.31 -0.69
N TRP A 118 17.54 3.50 -0.06
CA TRP A 118 16.80 2.43 0.59
C TRP A 118 16.46 1.27 -0.38
N PHE A 119 15.99 1.58 -1.59
CA PHE A 119 15.73 0.56 -2.63
C PHE A 119 17.03 -0.11 -3.10
N VAL A 120 18.08 0.68 -3.31
CA VAL A 120 19.39 0.20 -3.76
C VAL A 120 20.01 -0.74 -2.71
N ASP A 121 19.92 -0.40 -1.43
CA ASP A 121 20.44 -1.22 -0.34
C ASP A 121 19.78 -2.60 -0.31
N LEU A 122 18.45 -2.64 -0.39
CA LEU A 122 17.67 -3.90 -0.41
C LEU A 122 18.02 -4.76 -1.64
N TYR A 123 18.16 -4.13 -2.81
CA TYR A 123 18.54 -4.83 -4.03
C TYR A 123 19.95 -5.42 -3.93
N ASN A 124 20.92 -4.66 -3.47
CA ASN A 124 22.31 -5.09 -3.30
C ASN A 124 22.45 -6.17 -2.22
N ALA A 125 21.67 -6.08 -1.14
CA ALA A 125 21.62 -7.11 -0.10
C ALA A 125 20.89 -8.38 -0.56
N LYS A 126 20.32 -8.41 -1.78
CA LYS A 126 19.50 -9.49 -2.30
C LYS A 126 18.28 -9.82 -1.41
N ALA A 127 17.82 -8.84 -0.65
CA ALA A 127 16.65 -8.95 0.22
C ALA A 127 15.32 -8.88 -0.56
N VAL A 128 15.39 -8.60 -1.86
CA VAL A 128 14.26 -8.54 -2.79
C VAL A 128 14.47 -9.50 -3.97
N PRO A 129 13.40 -9.98 -4.64
CA PRO A 129 13.52 -10.82 -5.83
C PRO A 129 14.37 -10.18 -6.91
N ALA A 130 15.21 -10.96 -7.60
CA ALA A 130 16.09 -10.46 -8.65
C ALA A 130 15.34 -9.77 -9.81
N GLY A 131 14.08 -10.16 -10.06
CA GLY A 131 13.21 -9.59 -11.07
C GLY A 131 12.43 -8.36 -10.63
N VAL A 132 12.62 -7.87 -9.40
CA VAL A 132 11.80 -6.82 -8.77
C VAL A 132 11.64 -5.55 -9.61
N LEU A 133 12.65 -5.20 -10.42
CA LEU A 133 12.62 -4.03 -11.32
C LEU A 133 11.59 -4.15 -12.46
N ASN A 134 10.98 -5.33 -12.64
CA ASN A 134 9.92 -5.57 -13.62
C ASN A 134 8.56 -5.81 -12.96
N TYR A 135 8.47 -5.71 -11.63
CA TYR A 135 7.23 -5.98 -10.88
C TYR A 135 6.30 -4.78 -10.91
N LEU A 136 5.03 -5.07 -11.13
CA LEU A 136 3.87 -4.21 -10.87
C LEU A 136 3.07 -4.76 -9.68
N TRP A 137 1.81 -4.37 -9.57
CA TRP A 137 0.95 -4.68 -8.43
C TRP A 137 0.64 -6.16 -8.28
N ASP A 138 0.38 -6.85 -9.41
CA ASP A 138 0.02 -8.27 -9.39
C ASP A 138 1.21 -9.15 -9.00
N GLU A 139 2.41 -8.85 -9.50
CA GLU A 139 3.61 -9.60 -9.15
C GLU A 139 3.93 -9.49 -7.65
N THR A 140 3.75 -8.31 -7.04
CA THR A 140 3.98 -8.13 -5.60
C THR A 140 2.88 -8.82 -4.78
N GLY A 141 1.61 -8.62 -5.13
CA GLY A 141 0.49 -9.25 -4.44
C GLY A 141 0.57 -10.78 -4.48
N LEU A 142 0.72 -11.37 -5.67
CA LEU A 142 0.81 -12.82 -5.84
C LEU A 142 2.10 -13.40 -5.24
N GLY A 143 3.23 -12.67 -5.34
CA GLY A 143 4.50 -13.03 -4.72
C GLY A 143 4.37 -13.18 -3.21
N PHE A 144 3.76 -12.20 -2.53
CA PHE A 144 3.52 -12.28 -1.09
C PHE A 144 2.55 -13.41 -0.72
N ALA A 145 1.42 -13.53 -1.42
CA ALA A 145 0.45 -14.60 -1.20
C ALA A 145 1.03 -16.01 -1.43
N SER A 146 2.09 -16.14 -2.23
CA SER A 146 2.81 -17.41 -2.43
C SER A 146 3.64 -17.85 -1.23
N GLY A 147 3.82 -16.99 -0.21
CA GLY A 147 4.60 -17.27 0.99
C GLY A 147 6.11 -17.28 0.77
N THR A 148 6.60 -16.56 -0.22
CA THR A 148 8.04 -16.45 -0.53
C THR A 148 8.66 -15.12 -0.13
N VAL A 149 7.89 -14.24 0.54
CA VAL A 149 8.32 -12.89 0.96
C VAL A 149 7.80 -12.62 2.38
N ALA A 150 8.66 -12.12 3.26
CA ALA A 150 8.31 -11.87 4.67
C ALA A 150 7.45 -10.62 4.87
N LEU A 151 7.76 -9.55 4.16
CA LEU A 151 7.16 -8.21 4.28
C LEU A 151 6.77 -7.67 2.92
N ASN A 152 5.56 -7.13 2.78
CA ASN A 152 5.06 -6.58 1.52
C ASN A 152 4.29 -5.28 1.73
N LEU A 153 4.76 -4.19 1.11
CA LEU A 153 4.01 -2.94 1.07
C LEU A 153 3.01 -2.98 -0.09
N ASP A 154 1.72 -2.97 0.22
CA ASP A 154 0.68 -3.06 -0.79
C ASP A 154 -0.59 -2.31 -0.36
N TRP A 155 -1.57 -2.26 -1.27
CA TRP A 155 -2.88 -1.68 -1.02
C TRP A 155 -3.64 -2.48 0.03
N GLY A 156 -4.34 -1.78 0.93
CA GLY A 156 -5.12 -2.41 2.00
C GLY A 156 -6.15 -3.43 1.51
N GLY A 157 -6.70 -3.22 0.30
CA GLY A 157 -7.63 -4.12 -0.34
C GLY A 157 -7.11 -5.54 -0.61
N TRP A 158 -5.79 -5.76 -0.65
CA TRP A 158 -5.18 -7.09 -0.74
C TRP A 158 -5.33 -7.92 0.54
N GLY A 159 -5.60 -7.28 1.68
CA GLY A 159 -5.64 -7.96 2.98
C GLY A 159 -6.63 -9.13 3.04
N ALA A 160 -7.79 -9.02 2.40
CA ALA A 160 -8.77 -10.10 2.32
C ALA A 160 -8.23 -11.29 1.50
N TYR A 161 -7.58 -11.02 0.37
CA TYR A 161 -6.97 -12.06 -0.46
C TYR A 161 -5.80 -12.74 0.26
N PHE A 162 -4.91 -11.98 0.88
CA PHE A 162 -3.76 -12.53 1.62
C PHE A 162 -4.17 -13.43 2.77
N ASN A 163 -5.31 -13.17 3.43
CA ASN A 163 -5.83 -14.02 4.50
C ASN A 163 -6.82 -15.09 4.01
N GLY A 164 -7.17 -15.09 2.72
CA GLY A 164 -8.11 -16.03 2.12
C GLY A 164 -7.52 -17.41 1.82
N SER A 165 -8.39 -18.34 1.40
CA SER A 165 -8.04 -19.73 1.10
C SER A 165 -7.11 -19.91 -0.10
N ASP A 166 -7.07 -18.93 -1.00
CA ASP A 166 -6.26 -18.98 -2.23
C ASP A 166 -4.80 -18.54 -2.00
N SER A 167 -4.53 -17.97 -0.81
CA SER A 167 -3.21 -17.59 -0.35
C SER A 167 -2.54 -18.73 0.42
N LYS A 168 -1.27 -19.02 0.14
CA LYS A 168 -0.51 -20.03 0.89
C LYS A 168 -0.22 -19.63 2.34
N ILE A 169 -0.35 -18.36 2.66
CA ILE A 169 -0.16 -17.77 3.99
C ILE A 169 -1.50 -17.34 4.62
N GLY A 170 -2.62 -17.90 4.11
CA GLY A 170 -3.97 -17.56 4.58
C GLY A 170 -4.12 -17.72 6.10
N GLY A 171 -4.66 -16.68 6.77
CA GLY A 171 -4.79 -16.63 8.23
C GLY A 171 -3.53 -16.21 8.99
N ASP A 172 -2.35 -16.23 8.36
CA ASP A 172 -1.06 -15.89 8.99
C ASP A 172 -0.54 -14.48 8.64
N VAL A 173 -1.39 -13.62 8.09
CA VAL A 173 -0.99 -12.28 7.67
C VAL A 173 -1.42 -11.22 8.67
N GLY A 174 -0.46 -10.41 9.11
CA GLY A 174 -0.68 -9.18 9.84
C GLY A 174 -0.51 -7.95 8.96
N MET A 175 -1.03 -6.82 9.42
CA MET A 175 -0.95 -5.54 8.69
C MET A 175 -0.62 -4.42 9.68
N VAL A 176 0.33 -3.57 9.30
CA VAL A 176 0.69 -2.36 10.05
C VAL A 176 0.75 -1.15 9.10
N ARG A 177 0.68 0.04 9.69
CA ARG A 177 0.84 1.28 8.95
C ARG A 177 2.24 1.38 8.33
N PHE A 178 2.37 2.15 7.26
CA PHE A 178 3.66 2.50 6.67
C PHE A 178 4.66 2.96 7.76
N PRO A 179 5.89 2.41 7.79
CA PRO A 179 6.90 2.78 8.79
C PRO A 179 7.31 4.25 8.70
N LYS A 180 7.82 4.81 9.79
CA LYS A 180 8.36 6.18 9.83
C LYS A 180 9.72 6.23 9.17
N GLY A 181 9.97 7.28 8.39
CA GLY A 181 11.32 7.65 7.95
C GLY A 181 12.07 8.47 8.99
N SER A 182 13.30 8.89 8.65
CA SER A 182 14.16 9.73 9.48
C SER A 182 13.54 11.10 9.76
N GLY A 183 12.66 11.60 8.87
CA GLY A 183 11.85 12.80 9.10
C GLY A 183 10.77 12.65 10.18
N GLY A 184 10.65 11.49 10.81
CA GLY A 184 9.67 11.19 11.86
C GLY A 184 8.22 11.07 11.37
N LYS A 185 8.00 11.11 10.05
CA LYS A 185 6.69 11.03 9.41
C LYS A 185 6.38 9.62 8.91
N ARG A 186 5.09 9.33 8.80
CA ARG A 186 4.57 8.19 8.03
C ARG A 186 3.88 8.75 6.79
N CYS A 187 4.07 8.11 5.66
CA CYS A 187 3.41 8.49 4.42
C CYS A 187 2.90 7.24 3.71
N GLY A 188 1.61 6.96 3.86
CA GLY A 188 0.97 5.94 3.04
C GLY A 188 0.39 6.59 1.78
N TRP A 189 0.70 6.04 0.62
CA TRP A 189 0.02 6.44 -0.61
C TRP A 189 -1.46 6.11 -0.49
N SER A 190 -2.32 7.10 -0.71
CA SER A 190 -3.77 6.95 -0.71
C SER A 190 -4.32 7.33 -2.08
N GLY A 191 -5.27 6.55 -2.55
CA GLY A 191 -6.00 6.81 -3.77
C GLY A 191 -7.47 6.44 -3.64
N SER A 192 -8.27 6.86 -4.61
CA SER A 192 -9.64 6.43 -4.73
C SER A 192 -9.97 6.11 -6.18
N HIS A 193 -10.73 5.05 -6.39
CA HIS A 193 -11.32 4.77 -7.69
C HIS A 193 -12.65 5.50 -7.79
N THR A 194 -12.90 6.12 -8.94
CA THR A 194 -14.04 6.99 -9.16
C THR A 194 -14.66 6.73 -10.51
N TYR A 195 -15.95 7.03 -10.64
CA TYR A 195 -16.65 7.02 -11.93
C TYR A 195 -17.03 8.42 -12.35
N SER A 196 -16.85 8.72 -13.63
CA SER A 196 -17.22 10.01 -14.25
C SER A 196 -17.99 9.79 -15.54
N ILE A 197 -18.85 10.74 -15.89
CA ILE A 197 -19.44 10.81 -17.22
C ILE A 197 -18.54 11.71 -18.07
N LEU A 198 -18.04 11.18 -19.18
CA LEU A 198 -17.19 11.92 -20.10
C LEU A 198 -17.96 13.03 -20.81
N HIS A 199 -17.29 14.15 -21.11
CA HIS A 199 -17.88 15.27 -21.83
C HIS A 199 -18.49 14.89 -23.20
N GLY A 200 -17.94 13.86 -23.85
CA GLY A 200 -18.45 13.35 -25.13
C GLY A 200 -19.60 12.35 -25.04
N CYS A 201 -20.17 12.12 -23.85
CA CYS A 201 -21.33 11.23 -23.70
C CYS A 201 -22.52 11.81 -24.44
N PRO A 202 -23.17 11.05 -25.36
CA PRO A 202 -24.39 11.48 -26.02
C PRO A 202 -25.51 11.83 -25.04
N GLU A 203 -26.29 12.89 -25.34
CA GLU A 203 -27.31 13.38 -24.40
C GLU A 203 -28.35 12.32 -24.07
N GLU A 204 -28.75 11.50 -25.03
CA GLU A 204 -29.66 10.36 -24.83
C GLU A 204 -29.16 9.27 -23.90
N ASN A 205 -27.85 9.23 -23.63
CA ASN A 205 -27.22 8.24 -22.73
C ASN A 205 -26.93 8.79 -21.33
N LEU A 206 -27.10 10.08 -21.07
CA LEU A 206 -26.71 10.71 -19.80
C LEU A 206 -27.44 10.11 -18.60
N ASP A 207 -28.77 9.91 -18.70
CA ASP A 207 -29.55 9.32 -17.62
C ASP A 207 -29.18 7.87 -17.34
N ALA A 208 -28.86 7.10 -18.37
CA ALA A 208 -28.40 5.72 -18.23
C ALA A 208 -27.01 5.66 -17.57
N ALA A 209 -26.09 6.54 -18.00
CA ALA A 209 -24.75 6.65 -17.42
C ALA A 209 -24.81 7.08 -15.94
N ALA A 210 -25.63 8.08 -15.62
CA ALA A 210 -25.83 8.52 -14.24
C ALA A 210 -26.43 7.41 -13.36
N SER A 211 -27.41 6.68 -13.89
CA SER A 211 -28.05 5.54 -13.19
C SER A 211 -27.03 4.42 -12.94
N LEU A 212 -26.17 4.10 -13.90
CA LEU A 212 -25.13 3.11 -13.76
C LEU A 212 -24.13 3.51 -12.67
N ILE A 213 -23.64 4.75 -12.71
CA ILE A 213 -22.72 5.26 -11.68
C ILE A 213 -23.38 5.19 -10.29
N TRP A 214 -24.64 5.58 -10.16
CA TRP A 214 -25.38 5.48 -8.92
C TRP A 214 -25.47 4.04 -8.40
N ILE A 215 -25.77 3.07 -9.26
CA ILE A 215 -25.84 1.64 -8.90
C ILE A 215 -24.49 1.16 -8.40
N LEU A 216 -23.39 1.57 -9.03
CA LEU A 216 -22.03 1.12 -8.68
C LEU A 216 -21.45 1.84 -7.46
N THR A 217 -22.03 2.95 -7.00
CA THR A 217 -21.46 3.76 -5.92
C THR A 217 -22.41 3.95 -4.74
N ASN A 218 -23.62 3.41 -4.81
CA ASN A 218 -24.60 3.53 -3.73
C ASN A 218 -24.17 2.72 -2.49
N HIS A 219 -24.93 2.85 -1.41
CA HIS A 219 -24.65 2.19 -0.14
C HIS A 219 -24.55 0.66 -0.28
N GLU A 220 -25.47 0.03 -1.01
CA GLU A 220 -25.52 -1.43 -1.18
C GLU A 220 -24.27 -1.94 -1.92
N ALA A 221 -23.87 -1.27 -2.99
CA ALA A 221 -22.65 -1.59 -3.74
C ALA A 221 -21.40 -1.46 -2.86
N GLN A 222 -21.28 -0.36 -2.10
CA GLN A 222 -20.13 -0.16 -1.21
C GLN A 222 -20.12 -1.15 -0.04
N MET A 223 -21.28 -1.56 0.49
CA MET A 223 -21.37 -2.65 1.48
C MET A 223 -20.89 -3.98 0.90
N HIS A 224 -21.26 -4.29 -0.34
CA HIS A 224 -20.79 -5.49 -1.02
C HIS A 224 -19.27 -5.49 -1.18
N GLU A 225 -18.68 -4.40 -1.64
CA GLU A 225 -17.24 -4.25 -1.79
C GLU A 225 -16.51 -4.28 -0.44
N ALA A 226 -17.07 -3.65 0.59
CA ALA A 226 -16.49 -3.64 1.94
C ALA A 226 -16.41 -5.04 2.54
N ARG A 227 -17.43 -5.90 2.33
CA ARG A 227 -17.38 -7.32 2.70
C ARG A 227 -16.28 -8.09 1.96
N GLY A 228 -15.92 -7.65 0.75
CA GLY A 228 -14.78 -8.12 -0.04
C GLY A 228 -13.42 -7.52 0.36
N GLY A 229 -13.36 -6.68 1.40
CA GLY A 229 -12.13 -6.07 1.91
C GLY A 229 -11.76 -4.72 1.29
N LYS A 230 -12.60 -4.13 0.43
CA LYS A 230 -12.39 -2.78 -0.09
C LYS A 230 -12.73 -1.71 0.96
N LEU A 231 -12.02 -0.59 0.92
CA LEU A 231 -12.26 0.52 1.83
C LEU A 231 -13.38 1.43 1.29
N PRO A 232 -14.56 1.48 1.94
CA PRO A 232 -15.67 2.27 1.45
C PRO A 232 -15.41 3.77 1.58
N THR A 233 -16.01 4.56 0.70
CA THR A 233 -15.91 6.03 0.70
C THR A 233 -17.06 6.71 1.44
N MET A 234 -18.12 5.97 1.78
CA MET A 234 -19.25 6.45 2.56
C MET A 234 -19.06 6.16 4.06
N THR A 235 -19.15 7.19 4.91
CA THR A 235 -19.06 7.05 6.36
C THR A 235 -20.05 6.02 6.92
N ARG A 236 -21.30 6.05 6.43
CA ARG A 236 -22.33 5.12 6.87
C ARG A 236 -21.97 3.64 6.61
N VAL A 237 -21.28 3.36 5.49
CA VAL A 237 -20.83 1.98 5.19
C VAL A 237 -19.80 1.50 6.21
N TRP A 238 -18.93 2.38 6.71
CA TRP A 238 -17.99 2.05 7.77
C TRP A 238 -18.71 1.66 9.07
N ASP A 239 -19.75 2.40 9.45
CA ASP A 239 -20.53 2.12 10.65
C ASP A 239 -21.30 0.79 10.54
N ASP A 240 -21.90 0.56 9.38
CA ASP A 240 -22.70 -0.64 9.12
C ASP A 240 -21.81 -1.90 9.02
N ILE A 241 -20.65 -1.86 8.33
CA ILE A 241 -19.73 -3.00 8.24
C ILE A 241 -19.08 -3.32 9.59
N ALA A 242 -18.75 -2.30 10.39
CA ALA A 242 -18.23 -2.50 11.74
C ALA A 242 -19.27 -3.20 12.65
N THR A 243 -20.55 -2.92 12.44
CA THR A 243 -21.65 -3.57 13.18
C THR A 243 -21.84 -5.03 12.75
N GLU A 244 -21.65 -5.35 11.46
CA GLU A 244 -21.75 -6.73 10.96
C GLU A 244 -20.57 -7.62 11.44
N MET A 245 -19.40 -7.02 11.72
CA MET A 245 -18.18 -7.74 12.11
C MET A 245 -18.05 -7.98 13.62
N ASN A 246 -18.92 -7.38 14.46
CA ASN A 246 -18.97 -7.53 15.92
C ASN A 246 -20.08 -8.51 16.34
#